data_2373e7c04edaabe50379afc53860f11f
#
_entry.id   2373e7c04edaabe50379afc53860f11f
#
_cell.length_a   1.000
_cell.length_b   1.000
_cell.length_c   1.000
_cell.angle_alpha   90.00
_cell.angle_beta   90.00
_cell.angle_gamma   90.00
#
_symmetry.space_group_name_H-M   'P 1'
#
loop_
_entity.id
_entity.type
_entity.pdbx_description
1 polymer ?
#
loop_
_entity_poly.entity_id
_entity_poly.type
_entity_poly.pdbx_seq_one_letter_code
_entity_poly.pdbx_strand_id
1 'polypeptide(L)'
;MIDTSDYQNPEIFTRVFQEIFPRLMHYLETEESRELTGLGITPGQINALLILYMHDDLTMGELSAEIYLAESAATRLVDRLVKLNLVKRKGDDRDRRIVRVYLTSYGRQLAGLVFQRRSRRFTNMAEQMTLEERDMLITSVKAVLRVFEHYEVKEPSNHKGKKA
;
A
#
# COMPACT_ATOMS: atom_id res chain seq x y z
N MET A 1 28.03 -0.37 -19.30
CA MET A 1 26.69 0.06 -19.74
C MET A 1 25.97 -1.22 -20.09
N ILE A 2 24.96 -1.62 -19.34
CA ILE A 2 24.19 -2.85 -19.61
C ILE A 2 23.28 -2.51 -20.77
N ASP A 3 23.35 -3.28 -21.86
CA ASP A 3 22.49 -3.07 -23.02
C ASP A 3 21.06 -3.49 -22.67
N THR A 4 20.06 -2.72 -23.09
CA THR A 4 18.64 -3.03 -22.86
C THR A 4 18.21 -4.37 -23.47
N SER A 5 18.94 -4.87 -24.48
CA SER A 5 18.74 -6.22 -25.04
C SER A 5 19.02 -7.35 -24.04
N ASP A 6 19.86 -7.12 -23.03
CA ASP A 6 20.19 -8.11 -22.00
C ASP A 6 19.00 -8.44 -21.09
N TYR A 7 18.03 -7.50 -20.92
CA TYR A 7 16.84 -7.73 -20.10
C TYR A 7 15.80 -8.65 -20.73
N GLN A 8 15.97 -9.06 -21.98
CA GLN A 8 15.15 -10.09 -22.61
C GLN A 8 15.36 -11.46 -21.97
N ASN A 9 16.52 -11.68 -21.32
CA ASN A 9 16.77 -12.89 -20.54
C ASN A 9 16.22 -12.72 -19.10
N PRO A 10 15.22 -13.54 -18.67
CA PRO A 10 14.64 -13.43 -17.33
C PRO A 10 15.65 -13.57 -16.17
N GLU A 11 16.72 -14.32 -16.34
CA GLU A 11 17.76 -14.51 -15.30
C GLU A 11 18.59 -13.23 -15.12
N ILE A 12 18.96 -12.58 -16.24
CA ILE A 12 19.68 -11.31 -16.21
C ILE A 12 18.79 -10.22 -15.61
N PHE A 13 17.52 -10.15 -16.06
CA PHE A 13 16.54 -9.25 -15.50
C PHE A 13 16.40 -9.43 -13.97
N THR A 14 16.26 -10.67 -13.52
CA THR A 14 16.08 -10.99 -12.09
C THR A 14 17.28 -10.50 -11.28
N ARG A 15 18.50 -10.76 -11.73
CA ARG A 15 19.72 -10.33 -11.05
C ARG A 15 19.80 -8.81 -10.92
N VAL A 16 19.57 -8.09 -12.03
CA VAL A 16 19.60 -6.62 -12.03
C VAL A 16 18.48 -6.05 -11.16
N PHE A 17 17.29 -6.60 -11.26
CA PHE A 17 16.16 -6.15 -10.46
C PHE A 17 16.41 -6.35 -8.94
N GLN A 18 16.96 -7.50 -8.54
CA GLN A 18 17.34 -7.76 -7.13
C GLN A 18 18.41 -6.80 -6.62
N GLU A 19 19.27 -6.27 -7.48
CA GLU A 19 20.29 -5.28 -7.11
C GLU A 19 19.70 -3.88 -6.91
N ILE A 20 18.81 -3.44 -7.83
CA ILE A 20 18.29 -2.07 -7.80
C ILE A 20 17.07 -1.90 -6.91
N PHE A 21 16.19 -2.92 -6.82
CA PHE A 21 14.92 -2.82 -6.12
C PHE A 21 15.04 -2.46 -4.63
N PRO A 22 15.96 -3.06 -3.84
CA PRO A 22 16.14 -2.68 -2.44
C PRO A 22 16.57 -1.20 -2.27
N ARG A 23 17.38 -0.68 -3.20
CA ARG A 23 17.78 0.74 -3.20
C ARG A 23 16.59 1.64 -3.48
N LEU A 24 15.76 1.29 -4.47
CA LEU A 24 14.52 2.01 -4.75
C LEU A 24 13.61 2.03 -3.53
N MET A 25 13.37 0.88 -2.91
CA MET A 25 12.54 0.77 -1.70
C MET A 25 13.07 1.61 -0.54
N HIS A 26 14.40 1.63 -0.35
CA HIS A 26 15.03 2.48 0.66
C HIS A 26 14.75 3.97 0.43
N TYR A 27 14.84 4.45 -0.82
CA TYR A 27 14.53 5.83 -1.15
C TYR A 27 13.02 6.16 -1.11
N LEU A 28 12.16 5.17 -1.32
CA LEU A 28 10.72 5.34 -1.21
C LEU A 28 10.25 5.35 0.26
N GLU A 29 11.05 4.77 1.16
CA GLU A 29 10.79 4.83 2.60
C GLU A 29 10.99 6.25 3.11
N THR A 30 9.91 6.86 3.60
CA THR A 30 9.91 8.28 4.01
C THR A 30 10.33 8.44 5.48
N GLU A 31 10.85 9.62 5.83
CA GLU A 31 11.11 9.97 7.23
C GLU A 31 9.82 9.88 8.06
N GLU A 32 8.67 10.33 7.51
CA GLU A 32 7.38 10.23 8.20
C GLU A 32 7.00 8.77 8.49
N SER A 33 7.30 7.85 7.56
CA SER A 33 7.06 6.43 7.80
C SER A 33 7.92 5.90 8.94
N ARG A 34 9.17 6.36 9.07
CA ARG A 34 10.07 6.02 10.18
C ARG A 34 9.61 6.62 11.49
N GLU A 35 9.23 7.91 11.50
CA GLU A 35 8.67 8.58 12.68
C GLU A 35 7.41 7.88 13.20
N LEU A 36 6.46 7.57 12.32
CA LEU A 36 5.23 6.87 12.67
C LEU A 36 5.51 5.43 13.14
N THR A 37 6.48 4.75 12.54
CA THR A 37 6.92 3.42 12.99
C THR A 37 7.56 3.51 14.38
N GLY A 38 8.33 4.54 14.66
CA GLY A 38 8.85 4.85 15.99
C GLY A 38 7.75 5.08 17.05
N LEU A 39 6.57 5.54 16.63
CA LEU A 39 5.36 5.66 17.46
C LEU A 39 4.51 4.40 17.50
N GLY A 40 4.98 3.30 16.94
CA GLY A 40 4.29 2.01 16.92
C GLY A 40 3.22 1.87 15.81
N ILE A 41 3.21 2.76 14.82
CA ILE A 41 2.33 2.66 13.64
C ILE A 41 3.10 1.99 12.50
N THR A 42 2.69 0.79 12.13
CA THR A 42 3.35 0.00 11.08
C THR A 42 3.10 0.54 9.66
N PRO A 43 3.97 0.23 8.68
CA PRO A 43 3.74 0.63 7.28
C PRO A 43 2.38 0.20 6.72
N GLY A 44 1.91 -1.00 7.05
CA GLY A 44 0.58 -1.48 6.66
C GLY A 44 -0.56 -0.65 7.25
N GLN A 45 -0.41 -0.17 8.49
CA GLN A 45 -1.37 0.74 9.13
C GLN A 45 -1.36 2.13 8.49
N ILE A 46 -0.19 2.63 8.12
CA ILE A 46 -0.06 3.90 7.37
C ILE A 46 -0.77 3.76 6.01
N ASN A 47 -0.58 2.64 5.31
CA ASN A 47 -1.26 2.40 4.05
C ASN A 47 -2.78 2.39 4.20
N ALA A 48 -3.31 1.69 5.19
CA ALA A 48 -4.75 1.68 5.48
C ALA A 48 -5.30 3.09 5.80
N LEU A 49 -4.55 3.91 6.57
CA LEU A 49 -4.94 5.29 6.85
C LEU A 49 -5.01 6.14 5.57
N LEU A 50 -4.04 5.98 4.66
CA LEU A 50 -4.02 6.71 3.40
C LEU A 50 -5.16 6.29 2.47
N ILE A 51 -5.47 5.00 2.40
CA ILE A 51 -6.62 4.48 1.64
C ILE A 51 -7.92 5.06 2.19
N LEU A 52 -8.13 5.01 3.51
CA LEU A 52 -9.31 5.62 4.15
C LEU A 52 -9.35 7.15 3.99
N TYR A 53 -8.20 7.80 3.82
CA TYR A 53 -8.15 9.24 3.54
C TYR A 53 -8.64 9.57 2.13
N MET A 54 -8.35 8.70 1.16
CA MET A 54 -8.75 8.87 -0.24
C MET A 54 -10.22 8.50 -0.51
N HIS A 55 -10.77 7.55 0.27
CA HIS A 55 -12.10 6.98 0.04
C HIS A 55 -13.16 7.37 1.08
N ASP A 56 -12.80 8.20 2.07
CA ASP A 56 -13.64 8.64 3.20
C ASP A 56 -14.11 7.53 4.14
N ASP A 57 -14.85 6.52 3.66
CA ASP A 57 -15.24 5.32 4.40
C ASP A 57 -15.25 4.09 3.48
N LEU A 58 -14.96 2.93 4.05
CA LEU A 58 -14.98 1.64 3.36
C LEU A 58 -15.59 0.60 4.28
N THR A 59 -16.23 -0.42 3.71
CA THR A 59 -16.56 -1.65 4.44
C THR A 59 -15.27 -2.40 4.80
N MET A 60 -15.35 -3.33 5.75
CA MET A 60 -14.19 -4.18 6.09
C MET A 60 -13.71 -5.00 4.90
N GLY A 61 -14.64 -5.51 4.06
CA GLY A 61 -14.31 -6.24 2.84
C GLY A 61 -13.59 -5.37 1.81
N GLU A 62 -14.13 -4.16 1.52
CA GLU A 62 -13.50 -3.20 0.61
C GLU A 62 -12.09 -2.82 1.10
N LEU A 63 -11.95 -2.47 2.39
CA LEU A 63 -10.65 -2.12 2.94
C LEU A 63 -9.66 -3.28 2.86
N SER A 64 -10.09 -4.52 3.14
CA SER A 64 -9.21 -5.69 3.06
C SER A 64 -8.71 -5.94 1.64
N ALA A 65 -9.56 -5.74 0.64
CA ALA A 65 -9.19 -5.82 -0.76
C ALA A 65 -8.18 -4.74 -1.15
N GLU A 66 -8.43 -3.48 -0.77
CA GLU A 66 -7.55 -2.34 -1.08
C GLU A 66 -6.16 -2.44 -0.44
N ILE A 67 -6.06 -3.05 0.76
CA ILE A 67 -4.76 -3.26 1.44
C ILE A 67 -4.12 -4.63 1.13
N TYR A 68 -4.74 -5.42 0.24
CA TYR A 68 -4.27 -6.75 -0.15
C TYR A 68 -4.05 -7.69 1.05
N LEU A 69 -4.99 -7.70 2.00
CA LEU A 69 -4.95 -8.57 3.18
C LEU A 69 -6.21 -9.43 3.30
N ALA A 70 -6.05 -10.62 3.86
CA ALA A 70 -7.21 -11.39 4.30
C ALA A 70 -8.03 -10.62 5.35
N GLU A 71 -9.37 -10.73 5.34
CA GLU A 71 -10.25 -9.97 6.25
C GLU A 71 -9.87 -10.11 7.73
N SER A 72 -9.42 -11.30 8.16
CA SER A 72 -8.98 -11.53 9.54
C SER A 72 -7.73 -10.72 9.91
N ALA A 73 -6.81 -10.51 8.95
CA ALA A 73 -5.62 -9.69 9.14
C ALA A 73 -5.98 -8.20 9.11
N ALA A 74 -6.84 -7.78 8.18
CA ALA A 74 -7.38 -6.43 8.10
C ALA A 74 -8.13 -6.06 9.39
N THR A 75 -8.93 -6.98 9.95
CA THR A 75 -9.62 -6.78 11.23
C THR A 75 -8.64 -6.47 12.35
N ARG A 76 -7.58 -7.27 12.51
CA ARG A 76 -6.54 -7.02 13.53
C ARG A 76 -5.80 -5.70 13.33
N LEU A 77 -5.55 -5.33 12.07
CA LEU A 77 -4.92 -4.05 11.72
C LEU A 77 -5.83 -2.89 12.13
N VAL A 78 -7.10 -2.94 11.78
CA VAL A 78 -8.10 -1.92 12.13
C VAL A 78 -8.32 -1.85 13.65
N ASP A 79 -8.31 -2.98 14.38
CA ASP A 79 -8.40 -2.98 15.85
C ASP A 79 -7.28 -2.15 16.50
N ARG A 80 -6.07 -2.25 15.97
CA ARG A 80 -4.94 -1.44 16.44
C ARG A 80 -5.14 0.05 16.13
N LEU A 81 -5.61 0.39 14.94
CA LEU A 81 -5.90 1.78 14.57
C LEU A 81 -7.04 2.38 15.42
N VAL A 82 -8.05 1.57 15.78
CA VAL A 82 -9.11 1.99 16.71
C VAL A 82 -8.55 2.26 18.11
N LYS A 83 -7.66 1.39 18.62
CA LYS A 83 -6.97 1.61 19.91
C LYS A 83 -6.12 2.88 19.93
N LEU A 84 -5.57 3.25 18.79
CA LEU A 84 -4.81 4.50 18.62
C LEU A 84 -5.72 5.72 18.36
N ASN A 85 -7.02 5.55 18.39
CA ASN A 85 -8.01 6.60 18.09
C ASN A 85 -7.82 7.24 16.70
N LEU A 86 -7.28 6.50 15.74
CA LEU A 86 -7.08 6.96 14.35
C LEU A 86 -8.25 6.62 13.45
N VAL A 87 -8.95 5.52 13.78
CA VAL A 87 -10.05 4.96 13.00
C VAL A 87 -11.20 4.62 13.93
N LYS A 88 -12.40 4.65 13.42
CA LYS A 88 -13.60 4.15 14.10
C LYS A 88 -14.45 3.28 13.17
N ARG A 89 -15.25 2.41 13.78
CA ARG A 89 -16.20 1.54 13.10
C ARG A 89 -17.61 2.03 13.35
N LYS A 90 -18.46 1.92 12.35
CA LYS A 90 -19.90 2.13 12.47
C LYS A 90 -20.62 1.00 11.71
N GLY A 91 -21.71 0.46 12.26
CA GLY A 91 -22.61 -0.39 11.49
C GLY A 91 -23.21 0.43 10.34
N ASP A 92 -23.44 -0.21 9.20
CA ASP A 92 -24.14 0.42 8.09
C ASP A 92 -25.61 0.66 8.50
N ASP A 93 -26.15 1.82 8.12
CA ASP A 93 -27.52 2.22 8.52
C ASP A 93 -28.60 1.39 7.78
N ARG A 94 -28.23 0.73 6.66
CA ARG A 94 -29.14 -0.10 5.84
C ARG A 94 -29.02 -1.59 6.14
N ASP A 95 -27.79 -2.08 6.44
CA ASP A 95 -27.54 -3.47 6.81
C ASP A 95 -26.57 -3.54 8.00
N ARG A 96 -27.08 -3.85 9.18
CA ARG A 96 -26.33 -3.98 10.43
C ARG A 96 -25.24 -5.07 10.41
N ARG A 97 -25.23 -5.94 9.40
CA ARG A 97 -24.16 -6.95 9.20
C ARG A 97 -22.92 -6.34 8.58
N ILE A 98 -23.06 -5.19 7.93
CA ILE A 98 -21.96 -4.47 7.29
C ILE A 98 -21.36 -3.52 8.31
N VAL A 99 -20.04 -3.62 8.47
CA VAL A 99 -19.27 -2.70 9.31
C VAL A 99 -18.45 -1.80 8.40
N ARG A 100 -18.68 -0.48 8.53
CA ARG A 100 -17.88 0.54 7.84
C ARG A 100 -16.76 1.05 8.74
N VAL A 101 -15.64 1.36 8.12
CA VAL A 101 -14.43 1.87 8.75
C VAL A 101 -14.14 3.25 8.20
N TYR A 102 -13.86 4.21 9.05
CA TYR A 102 -13.55 5.58 8.66
C TYR A 102 -12.61 6.26 9.65
N LEU A 103 -11.95 7.31 9.19
CA LEU A 103 -11.00 8.06 10.00
C LEU A 103 -11.73 8.86 11.10
N THR A 104 -11.13 8.93 12.27
CA THR A 104 -11.47 9.98 13.24
C THR A 104 -10.96 11.34 12.75
N SER A 105 -11.35 12.43 13.40
CA SER A 105 -10.79 13.75 13.08
C SER A 105 -9.27 13.77 13.25
N TYR A 106 -8.75 13.11 14.29
CA TYR A 106 -7.31 12.98 14.51
C TYR A 106 -6.64 12.10 13.44
N GLY A 107 -7.26 10.95 13.10
CA GLY A 107 -6.77 10.09 12.02
C GLY A 107 -6.75 10.79 10.67
N ARG A 108 -7.76 11.61 10.36
CA ARG A 108 -7.82 12.40 9.12
C ARG A 108 -6.72 13.45 9.06
N GLN A 109 -6.45 14.14 10.15
CA GLN A 109 -5.34 15.10 10.22
C GLN A 109 -3.99 14.40 9.99
N LEU A 110 -3.74 13.29 10.69
CA LEU A 110 -2.50 12.52 10.54
C LEU A 110 -2.34 11.98 9.11
N ALA A 111 -3.37 11.32 8.58
CA ALA A 111 -3.35 10.78 7.22
C ALA A 111 -3.15 11.89 6.18
N GLY A 112 -3.79 13.05 6.36
CA GLY A 112 -3.64 14.22 5.49
C GLY A 112 -2.21 14.76 5.47
N LEU A 113 -1.57 14.86 6.63
CA LEU A 113 -0.15 15.28 6.72
C LEU A 113 0.76 14.30 5.96
N VAL A 114 0.58 12.99 6.19
CA VAL A 114 1.37 11.95 5.50
C VAL A 114 1.14 12.00 4.00
N PHE A 115 -0.13 12.12 3.58
CA PHE A 115 -0.50 12.23 2.17
C PHE A 115 0.15 13.43 1.49
N GLN A 116 0.06 14.61 2.09
CA GLN A 116 0.66 15.83 1.55
C GLN A 116 2.18 15.73 1.41
N ARG A 117 2.88 15.20 2.44
CA ARG A 117 4.33 15.02 2.39
C ARG A 117 4.74 14.04 1.29
N ARG A 118 4.02 12.89 1.16
CA ARG A 118 4.26 11.94 0.06
C ARG A 118 3.99 12.56 -1.31
N SER A 119 2.88 13.27 -1.46
CA SER A 119 2.54 13.95 -2.71
C SER A 119 3.63 14.94 -3.12
N ARG A 120 4.07 15.80 -2.19
CA ARG A 120 5.15 16.76 -2.44
C ARG A 120 6.45 16.06 -2.87
N ARG A 121 6.80 14.96 -2.23
CA ARG A 121 8.00 14.19 -2.58
C ARG A 121 7.90 13.61 -4.00
N PHE A 122 6.76 13.02 -4.35
CA PHE A 122 6.56 12.51 -5.71
C PHE A 122 6.52 13.63 -6.76
N THR A 123 5.94 14.79 -6.43
CA THR A 123 5.98 15.97 -7.30
C THR A 123 7.42 16.43 -7.53
N ASN A 124 8.21 16.60 -6.48
CA ASN A 124 9.62 16.99 -6.59
C ASN A 124 10.44 15.97 -7.40
N MET A 125 10.18 14.67 -7.24
CA MET A 125 10.81 13.63 -8.05
C MET A 125 10.41 13.78 -9.52
N ALA A 126 9.12 13.94 -9.80
CA ALA A 126 8.62 14.09 -11.16
C ALA A 126 9.18 15.35 -11.84
N GLU A 127 9.40 16.45 -11.13
CA GLU A 127 10.01 17.67 -11.65
C GLU A 127 11.46 17.47 -12.13
N GLN A 128 12.17 16.48 -11.57
CA GLN A 128 13.54 16.12 -12.00
C GLN A 128 13.58 15.14 -13.18
N MET A 129 12.42 14.59 -13.58
CA MET A 129 12.29 13.63 -14.67
C MET A 129 11.81 14.31 -15.95
N THR A 130 12.30 13.83 -17.10
CA THR A 130 11.73 14.18 -18.41
C THR A 130 10.30 13.62 -18.55
N LEU A 131 9.56 14.10 -19.54
CA LEU A 131 8.22 13.58 -19.84
C LEU A 131 8.27 12.09 -20.22
N GLU A 132 9.27 11.69 -20.99
CA GLU A 132 9.47 10.32 -21.42
C GLU A 132 9.78 9.39 -20.22
N GLU A 133 10.63 9.82 -19.29
CA GLU A 133 10.93 9.05 -18.08
C GLU A 133 9.71 8.89 -17.17
N ARG A 134 8.85 9.92 -17.05
CA ARG A 134 7.60 9.83 -16.30
C ARG A 134 6.65 8.81 -16.91
N ASP A 135 6.48 8.85 -18.24
CA ASP A 135 5.62 7.91 -18.96
C ASP A 135 6.14 6.48 -18.86
N MET A 136 7.45 6.28 -19.05
CA MET A 136 8.11 4.99 -18.86
C MET A 136 7.90 4.44 -17.45
N LEU A 137 8.09 5.25 -16.41
CA LEU A 137 7.91 4.84 -15.03
C LEU A 137 6.48 4.36 -14.76
N ILE A 138 5.49 5.17 -15.12
CA ILE A 138 4.07 4.83 -14.90
C ILE A 138 3.69 3.57 -15.68
N THR A 139 4.13 3.45 -16.92
CA THR A 139 3.85 2.29 -17.77
C THR A 139 4.48 1.02 -17.20
N SER A 140 5.72 1.09 -16.74
CA SER A 140 6.43 -0.03 -16.11
C SER A 140 5.79 -0.46 -14.80
N VAL A 141 5.43 0.49 -13.93
CA VAL A 141 4.74 0.18 -12.66
C VAL A 141 3.38 -0.48 -12.93
N LYS A 142 2.59 0.03 -13.88
CA LYS A 142 1.31 -0.60 -14.29
C LYS A 142 1.52 -2.03 -14.82
N ALA A 143 2.57 -2.26 -15.58
CA ALA A 143 2.89 -3.61 -16.09
C ALA A 143 3.23 -4.58 -14.94
N VAL A 144 4.01 -4.15 -13.95
CA VAL A 144 4.35 -4.94 -12.77
C VAL A 144 3.10 -5.25 -11.95
N LEU A 145 2.25 -4.25 -11.66
CA LEU A 145 0.99 -4.44 -10.92
C LEU A 145 0.08 -5.46 -11.61
N ARG A 146 -0.13 -5.34 -12.93
CA ARG A 146 -0.92 -6.32 -13.70
C ARG A 146 -0.39 -7.75 -13.57
N VAL A 147 0.92 -7.93 -13.52
CA VAL A 147 1.53 -9.26 -13.35
C VAL A 147 1.19 -9.81 -11.96
N PHE A 148 1.36 -9.03 -10.89
CA PHE A 148 1.04 -9.47 -9.54
C PHE A 148 -0.45 -9.77 -9.35
N GLU A 149 -1.34 -8.91 -9.83
CA GLU A 149 -2.80 -9.14 -9.82
C GLU A 149 -3.18 -10.45 -10.50
N HIS A 150 -2.50 -10.79 -11.61
CA HIS A 150 -2.75 -12.05 -12.32
C HIS A 150 -2.26 -13.29 -11.55
N TYR A 151 -1.15 -13.17 -10.81
CA TYR A 151 -0.63 -14.27 -9.98
C TYR A 151 -1.50 -14.51 -8.75
N GLU A 152 -1.97 -13.46 -8.06
CA GLU A 152 -2.83 -13.60 -6.88
C GLU A 152 -4.17 -14.27 -7.21
N VAL A 153 -4.73 -14.02 -8.40
CA VAL A 153 -5.96 -14.69 -8.86
C VAL A 153 -5.75 -16.19 -9.09
N LYS A 154 -4.51 -16.63 -9.40
CA LYS A 154 -4.20 -18.04 -9.69
C LYS A 154 -3.83 -18.88 -8.46
N GLU A 155 -3.45 -18.25 -7.35
CA GLU A 155 -3.21 -18.93 -6.08
C GLU A 155 -4.32 -18.58 -5.07
N PRO A 156 -5.49 -19.28 -5.11
CA PRO A 156 -6.48 -19.15 -4.05
C PRO A 156 -5.80 -19.61 -2.75
N SER A 157 -5.73 -18.73 -1.77
CA SER A 157 -5.08 -18.86 -0.46
C SER A 157 -5.21 -20.28 0.12
N ASN A 158 -4.19 -21.10 -0.06
CA ASN A 158 -4.09 -22.45 0.53
C ASN A 158 -3.63 -22.35 1.99
N HIS A 159 -4.38 -21.58 2.81
CA HIS A 159 -4.26 -21.55 4.26
C HIS A 159 -5.39 -22.36 4.91
N LYS A 160 -5.62 -23.59 4.40
CA LYS A 160 -6.30 -24.60 5.22
C LYS A 160 -5.27 -25.15 6.19
N GLY A 161 -5.37 -24.71 7.45
CA GLY A 161 -4.59 -25.18 8.55
C GLY A 161 -4.58 -26.71 8.62
N LYS A 162 -3.40 -27.29 8.62
CA LYS A 162 -3.21 -28.64 9.14
C LYS A 162 -3.52 -28.59 10.64
N LYS A 163 -4.70 -29.09 11.00
CA LYS A 163 -4.92 -29.63 12.33
C LYS A 163 -4.24 -31.01 12.38
N ALA A 164 -3.30 -31.16 13.22
CA ALA A 164 -2.92 -32.43 13.83
C ALA A 164 -2.69 -32.14 15.32
#